data_fcfc63aeef78f446f56ad29a0197958c
#
_entry.id   fcfc63aeef78f446f56ad29a0197958c
#
_cell.length_a   1.000
_cell.length_b   1.000
_cell.length_c   1.000
_cell.angle_alpha   90.00
_cell.angle_beta   90.00
_cell.angle_gamma   90.00
#
_symmetry.space_group_name_H-M   'P 1'
#
loop_
_entity.id
_entity.type
_entity.pdbx_description
1 polymer ?
#
loop_
_entity_poly.entity_id
_entity_poly.type
_entity_poly.pdbx_seq_one_letter_code
_entity_poly.pdbx_strand_id
1 'polypeptide(L)'
;MAITKTTEIARIEVVGTWNVQVAADIVLKEDGTEIGRTRHRHVLSPFVGSYSHDTKSWTYTATDISGEDAAVQAVANAVWTDSVKAAFKTFNERAENVPPAPE
;
A
#
# COMPACT_ATOMS: atom_id res chain seq x y z
N MET A 1 23.60 -11.04 26.31
CA MET A 1 22.41 -11.45 25.51
C MET A 1 21.97 -10.31 24.63
N ALA A 2 22.04 -10.49 23.34
CA ALA A 2 21.67 -9.45 22.38
C ALA A 2 20.40 -9.87 21.64
N ILE A 3 19.38 -9.03 21.71
CA ILE A 3 18.12 -9.23 20.99
C ILE A 3 18.08 -8.23 19.84
N THR A 4 17.88 -8.71 18.64
CA THR A 4 17.75 -7.88 17.46
C THR A 4 16.37 -8.08 16.83
N LYS A 5 15.87 -7.01 16.22
CA LYS A 5 14.60 -7.02 15.50
C LYS A 5 14.87 -6.58 14.07
N THR A 6 14.52 -7.42 13.12
CA THR A 6 14.68 -7.11 11.70
C THR A 6 13.37 -7.29 10.98
N THR A 7 13.19 -6.59 9.87
CA THR A 7 12.03 -6.76 9.00
C THR A 7 12.49 -7.39 7.69
N GLU A 8 11.86 -8.49 7.32
CA GLU A 8 12.16 -9.19 6.06
C GLU A 8 10.92 -9.16 5.18
N ILE A 9 11.08 -8.76 3.93
CA ILE A 9 9.98 -8.82 2.97
C ILE A 9 9.77 -10.27 2.56
N ALA A 10 8.60 -10.81 2.87
CA ALA A 10 8.25 -12.19 2.56
C ALA A 10 7.56 -12.31 1.20
N ARG A 11 6.76 -11.32 0.82
CA ARG A 11 6.02 -11.35 -0.44
C ARG A 11 5.64 -9.94 -0.89
N ILE A 12 5.76 -9.70 -2.19
CA ILE A 12 5.22 -8.52 -2.85
C ILE A 12 4.35 -9.03 -3.99
N GLU A 13 3.08 -8.65 -4.00
CA GLU A 13 2.12 -9.16 -4.98
C GLU A 13 1.31 -8.02 -5.57
N VAL A 14 1.19 -7.99 -6.88
CA VAL A 14 0.31 -7.05 -7.57
C VAL A 14 -1.04 -7.72 -7.75
N VAL A 15 -2.08 -7.14 -7.18
CA VAL A 15 -3.44 -7.67 -7.23
C VAL A 15 -4.32 -6.72 -8.03
N GLY A 16 -4.95 -7.25 -9.06
CA GLY A 16 -5.70 -6.42 -10.00
C GLY A 16 -4.75 -5.56 -10.82
N THR A 17 -5.13 -4.33 -11.08
CA THR A 17 -4.37 -3.43 -11.96
C THR A 17 -3.35 -2.59 -11.19
N TRP A 18 -3.63 -2.25 -9.94
CA TRP A 18 -2.82 -1.25 -9.21
C TRP A 18 -2.50 -1.57 -7.76
N ASN A 19 -3.16 -2.52 -7.13
CA ASN A 19 -2.90 -2.81 -5.71
C ASN A 19 -1.59 -3.57 -5.53
N VAL A 20 -0.73 -3.06 -4.66
CA VAL A 20 0.52 -3.73 -4.29
C VAL A 20 0.34 -4.25 -2.86
N GLN A 21 0.26 -5.55 -2.70
CA GLN A 21 0.17 -6.20 -1.40
C GLN A 21 1.56 -6.57 -0.91
N VAL A 22 1.85 -6.20 0.32
CA VAL A 22 3.15 -6.48 0.94
C VAL A 22 2.93 -7.36 2.16
N ALA A 23 3.66 -8.46 2.22
CA ALA A 23 3.75 -9.29 3.42
C ALA A 23 5.18 -9.21 3.92
N ALA A 24 5.35 -8.78 5.16
CA ALA A 24 6.65 -8.65 5.80
C ALA A 24 6.67 -9.43 7.10
N ASP A 25 7.80 -10.02 7.41
CA ASP A 25 8.01 -10.72 8.67
C ASP A 25 8.89 -9.87 9.58
N ILE A 26 8.41 -9.65 10.79
CA ILE A 26 9.21 -9.05 11.85
C ILE A 26 9.87 -10.22 12.59
N VAL A 27 11.18 -10.29 12.52
CA VAL A 27 11.95 -11.41 13.04
C VAL A 27 12.73 -10.95 14.28
N LEU A 28 12.54 -11.68 15.38
CA LEU A 28 13.30 -11.47 16.60
C LEU A 28 14.38 -12.53 16.71
N LYS A 29 15.59 -12.12 16.97
CA LYS A 29 16.73 -13.02 17.14
C LYS A 29 17.43 -12.74 18.45
N GLU A 30 17.89 -13.78 19.11
CA GLU A 30 18.75 -13.71 20.29
C GLU A 30 20.09 -14.33 19.92
N ASP A 31 21.15 -13.51 19.98
CA ASP A 31 22.51 -13.93 19.63
C ASP A 31 22.60 -14.62 18.25
N GLY A 32 21.83 -14.08 17.30
CA GLY A 32 21.80 -14.59 15.93
C GLY A 32 20.82 -15.73 15.69
N THR A 33 20.16 -16.24 16.71
CA THR A 33 19.17 -17.32 16.60
C THR A 33 17.75 -16.77 16.61
N GLU A 34 16.93 -17.13 15.65
CA GLU A 34 15.55 -16.68 15.60
C GLU A 34 14.75 -17.27 16.76
N ILE A 35 14.09 -16.39 17.53
CA ILE A 35 13.26 -16.77 18.66
C ILE A 35 11.78 -16.42 18.47
N GLY A 36 11.45 -15.64 17.45
CA GLY A 36 10.07 -15.31 17.16
C GLY A 36 9.92 -14.64 15.81
N ARG A 37 8.73 -14.72 15.24
CA ARG A 37 8.44 -14.15 13.93
C ARG A 37 6.95 -13.80 13.87
N THR A 38 6.65 -12.58 13.41
CA THR A 38 5.27 -12.10 13.26
C THR A 38 5.07 -11.60 11.83
N ARG A 39 4.02 -12.05 11.17
CA ARG A 39 3.68 -11.62 9.82
C ARG A 39 2.84 -10.34 9.86
N HIS A 40 3.26 -9.36 9.09
CA HIS A 40 2.56 -8.09 8.88
C HIS A 40 2.16 -7.97 7.42
N ARG A 41 0.94 -7.54 7.16
CA ARG A 41 0.46 -7.35 5.79
C ARG A 41 -0.14 -5.97 5.63
N HIS A 42 0.12 -5.34 4.48
CA HIS A 42 -0.54 -4.09 4.12
C HIS A 42 -0.70 -3.99 2.61
N VAL A 43 -1.56 -3.11 2.17
CA VAL A 43 -1.87 -2.90 0.75
C VAL A 43 -1.61 -1.44 0.40
N LEU A 44 -0.96 -1.22 -0.73
CA LEU A 44 -0.67 0.11 -1.26
C LEU A 44 -1.45 0.31 -2.55
N SER A 45 -2.05 1.47 -2.71
CA SER A 45 -2.69 1.91 -3.95
C SER A 45 -2.06 3.22 -4.41
N PRO A 46 -2.22 3.62 -5.70
CA PRO A 46 -1.49 4.78 -6.25
C PRO A 46 -1.81 6.10 -5.56
N PHE A 47 -3.04 6.25 -5.09
CA PHE A 47 -3.50 7.49 -4.44
C PHE A 47 -4.36 7.18 -3.25
N VAL A 48 -4.43 8.15 -2.33
CA VAL A 48 -5.47 8.21 -1.32
C VAL A 48 -6.52 9.18 -1.85
N GLY A 49 -7.73 8.68 -2.09
CA GLY A 49 -8.83 9.48 -2.61
C GLY A 49 -9.76 9.95 -1.50
N SER A 50 -10.27 11.16 -1.65
CA SER A 50 -11.26 11.74 -0.75
C SER A 50 -12.35 12.41 -1.56
N TYR A 51 -13.61 12.13 -1.23
CA TYR A 51 -14.76 12.70 -1.91
C TYR A 51 -15.41 13.80 -1.07
N SER A 52 -15.62 14.98 -1.67
CA SER A 52 -16.33 16.08 -1.03
C SER A 52 -17.77 16.14 -1.54
N HIS A 53 -18.74 15.98 -0.64
CA HIS A 53 -20.15 16.12 -0.97
C HIS A 53 -20.55 17.58 -1.25
N ASP A 54 -19.80 18.51 -0.71
CA ASP A 54 -20.06 19.95 -0.92
C ASP A 54 -19.77 20.37 -2.36
N THR A 55 -18.63 19.93 -2.89
CA THR A 55 -18.20 20.25 -4.25
C THR A 55 -18.53 19.14 -5.25
N LYS A 56 -18.97 17.98 -4.77
CA LYS A 56 -19.21 16.77 -5.57
C LYS A 56 -18.00 16.39 -6.41
N SER A 57 -16.84 16.44 -5.78
CA SER A 57 -15.58 16.18 -6.46
C SER A 57 -14.64 15.31 -5.63
N TRP A 58 -13.74 14.64 -6.33
CA TRP A 58 -12.70 13.83 -5.73
C TRP A 58 -11.40 14.62 -5.64
N THR A 59 -10.69 14.42 -4.54
CA THR A 59 -9.33 14.91 -4.35
C THR A 59 -8.41 13.73 -4.13
N TYR A 60 -7.26 13.75 -4.77
CA TYR A 60 -6.29 12.65 -4.68
C TYR A 60 -4.97 13.14 -4.12
N THR A 61 -4.41 12.34 -3.22
CA THR A 61 -3.06 12.55 -2.70
C THR A 61 -2.22 11.36 -3.09
N ALA A 62 -1.08 11.59 -3.71
CA ALA A 62 -0.18 10.51 -4.10
C ALA A 62 0.26 9.73 -2.85
N THR A 63 0.23 8.41 -2.93
CA THR A 63 0.65 7.55 -1.83
C THR A 63 2.15 7.69 -1.62
N ASP A 64 2.54 8.02 -0.39
CA ASP A 64 3.94 8.14 -0.01
C ASP A 64 4.52 6.77 0.30
N ILE A 65 5.44 6.31 -0.54
CA ILE A 65 6.10 5.02 -0.38
C ILE A 65 7.55 5.17 0.10
N SER A 66 7.96 6.38 0.47
CA SER A 66 9.35 6.64 0.88
C SER A 66 9.80 5.84 2.12
N GLY A 67 8.85 5.45 2.96
CA GLY A 67 9.11 4.61 4.13
C GLY A 67 9.08 3.10 3.85
N GLU A 68 8.77 2.68 2.62
CA GLU A 68 8.70 1.27 2.24
C GLU A 68 10.09 0.72 1.90
N ASP A 69 10.21 -0.60 1.95
CA ASP A 69 11.42 -1.28 1.49
C ASP A 69 11.71 -0.92 0.02
N ALA A 70 12.99 -0.86 -0.35
CA ALA A 70 13.41 -0.50 -1.72
C ALA A 70 12.78 -1.40 -2.80
N ALA A 71 12.62 -2.69 -2.51
CA ALA A 71 11.97 -3.63 -3.44
C ALA A 71 10.48 -3.29 -3.63
N VAL A 72 9.80 -2.90 -2.55
CA VAL A 72 8.40 -2.48 -2.60
C VAL A 72 8.26 -1.19 -3.42
N GLN A 73 9.14 -0.23 -3.20
CA GLN A 73 9.15 1.02 -3.96
C GLN A 73 9.35 0.75 -5.46
N ALA A 74 10.27 -0.14 -5.81
CA ALA A 74 10.54 -0.49 -7.21
C ALA A 74 9.32 -1.12 -7.88
N VAL A 75 8.62 -2.03 -7.19
CA VAL A 75 7.40 -2.67 -7.71
C VAL A 75 6.29 -1.64 -7.88
N ALA A 76 6.06 -0.80 -6.87
CA ALA A 76 5.03 0.24 -6.93
C ALA A 76 5.29 1.21 -8.09
N ASN A 77 6.51 1.66 -8.25
CA ASN A 77 6.88 2.58 -9.33
C ASN A 77 6.71 1.94 -10.72
N ALA A 78 6.96 0.64 -10.83
CA ALA A 78 6.78 -0.08 -12.09
C ALA A 78 5.29 -0.28 -12.43
N VAL A 79 4.45 -0.50 -11.42
CA VAL A 79 3.01 -0.74 -11.58
C VAL A 79 2.26 0.57 -11.81
N TRP A 80 2.58 1.60 -11.06
CA TRP A 80 1.85 2.88 -11.05
C TRP A 80 2.30 3.82 -12.16
N THR A 81 2.06 3.41 -13.40
CA THR A 81 2.31 4.25 -14.58
C THR A 81 1.22 5.31 -14.70
N ASP A 82 1.41 6.30 -15.55
CA ASP A 82 0.41 7.36 -15.78
C ASP A 82 -0.93 6.75 -16.22
N SER A 83 -0.90 5.73 -17.07
CA SER A 83 -2.10 5.05 -17.55
C SER A 83 -2.82 4.31 -16.40
N VAL A 84 -2.09 3.65 -15.50
CA VAL A 84 -2.64 2.97 -14.34
C VAL A 84 -3.23 3.98 -13.35
N LYS A 85 -2.55 5.09 -13.11
CA LYS A 85 -3.05 6.15 -12.24
C LYS A 85 -4.36 6.75 -12.77
N ALA A 86 -4.45 6.95 -14.09
CA ALA A 86 -5.68 7.42 -14.72
C ALA A 86 -6.83 6.41 -14.57
N ALA A 87 -6.54 5.12 -14.75
CA ALA A 87 -7.52 4.05 -14.56
C ALA A 87 -8.04 3.98 -13.12
N PHE A 88 -7.16 4.18 -12.13
CA PHE A 88 -7.52 4.24 -10.71
C PHE A 88 -8.52 5.37 -10.44
N LYS A 89 -8.26 6.57 -10.96
CA LYS A 89 -9.16 7.72 -10.80
C LYS A 89 -10.50 7.46 -11.46
N THR A 90 -10.50 6.94 -12.68
CA THR A 90 -11.73 6.59 -13.40
C THR A 90 -12.57 5.58 -12.62
N PHE A 91 -11.92 4.58 -12.02
CA PHE A 91 -12.62 3.59 -11.19
C PHE A 91 -13.28 4.23 -9.97
N ASN A 92 -12.56 5.09 -9.26
CA ASN A 92 -13.09 5.76 -8.07
C ASN A 92 -14.23 6.72 -8.39
N GLU A 93 -14.21 7.32 -9.57
CA GLU A 93 -15.21 8.33 -9.96
C GLU A 93 -16.48 7.71 -10.56
N ARG A 94 -16.58 6.39 -10.60
CA ARG A 94 -17.83 5.74 -10.97
C ARG A 94 -18.91 6.01 -9.92
N ALA A 95 -20.15 6.18 -10.38
CA ALA A 95 -21.28 6.48 -9.49
C ALA A 95 -21.41 5.48 -8.33
N GLU A 96 -21.16 4.21 -8.61
CA GLU A 96 -21.25 3.12 -7.62
C GLU A 96 -20.19 3.21 -6.50
N ASN A 97 -19.10 3.94 -6.74
CA ASN A 97 -18.00 4.09 -5.80
C ASN A 97 -18.04 5.41 -5.04
N VAL A 98 -19.00 6.29 -5.35
CA VAL A 98 -19.17 7.54 -4.61
C VAL A 98 -19.71 7.22 -3.20
N PRO A 99 -19.04 7.70 -2.13
CA PRO A 99 -19.53 7.43 -0.77
C PRO A 99 -20.93 8.00 -0.56
N PRO A 100 -21.78 7.35 0.26
CA PRO A 100 -23.11 7.89 0.56
C PRO A 100 -22.98 9.23 1.30
N ALA A 101 -23.94 10.12 1.05
CA ALA A 101 -23.98 11.40 1.72
C ALA A 101 -24.15 11.20 3.24
N PRO A 102 -23.51 12.03 4.09
CA PRO A 102 -23.72 11.95 5.53
C PRO A 102 -25.16 12.36 5.86
N GLU A 103 -25.72 11.68 6.83
CA GLU A 103 -27.06 11.96 7.33
C GLU A 103 -27.08 13.10 8.34
#